data_3ce2d8c29bcabd16c189ef8df0a09975
#
_entry.id   3ce2d8c29bcabd16c189ef8df0a09975
#
_cell.length_a   1.000
_cell.length_b   1.000
_cell.length_c   1.000
_cell.angle_alpha   90.00
_cell.angle_beta   90.00
_cell.angle_gamma   90.00
#
_symmetry.space_group_name_H-M   'P 1'
#
loop_
_entity.id
_entity.type
_entity.pdbx_description
1 polymer ?
#
loop_
_entity_poly.entity_id
_entity_poly.type
_entity_poly.pdbx_seq_one_letter_code
_entity_poly.pdbx_strand_id
1 'polypeptide(L)'
;PLCLVGSEMCIRDRVIAIGDYSVKLENVKNFKIDNYLSETGLFKITKAENFVGKIKSEQRFYPVEKTKTTEAGIFNFILSDIYITMGEGNLKEGWVVKAYFNPLVKCLWFGAFIMAIGGILSLLSKANRRYI
;
A
#
# COMPACT_ATOMS: atom_id res chain seq x y z
N PRO A 1 12.67 -15.10 -7.86
CA PRO A 1 12.26 -14.68 -6.51
C PRO A 1 11.34 -13.50 -6.61
N LEU A 2 10.13 -13.66 -6.09
CA LEU A 2 9.18 -12.57 -5.91
C LEU A 2 9.74 -11.66 -4.79
N CYS A 3 10.64 -10.76 -5.17
CA CYS A 3 11.18 -9.80 -4.22
C CYS A 3 10.13 -8.72 -3.97
N LEU A 4 9.66 -8.64 -2.75
CA LEU A 4 9.08 -7.42 -2.19
C LEU A 4 10.15 -6.32 -2.31
N VAL A 5 9.98 -5.44 -3.28
CA VAL A 5 10.89 -4.30 -3.44
C VAL A 5 10.41 -3.23 -2.47
N GLY A 6 11.13 -3.08 -1.38
CA GLY A 6 10.93 -2.02 -0.40
C GLY A 6 12.08 -1.02 -0.45
N SER A 7 11.80 0.25 -0.33
CA SER A 7 12.79 1.31 -0.14
C SER A 7 12.43 2.15 1.07
N GLU A 8 13.38 2.28 1.99
CA GLU A 8 13.30 3.22 3.11
C GLU A 8 14.17 4.43 2.78
N MET A 9 13.60 5.62 2.82
CA MET A 9 14.34 6.84 2.53
C MET A 9 13.78 8.03 3.30
N CYS A 10 14.67 8.90 3.79
CA CYS A 10 14.28 10.21 4.29
C CYS A 10 14.00 11.14 3.11
N ILE A 11 12.75 11.60 2.99
CA ILE A 11 12.29 12.42 1.87
C ILE A 11 12.02 13.84 2.34
N ARG A 12 12.68 14.79 1.70
CA ARG A 12 12.24 16.20 1.67
C ARG A 12 11.81 16.61 0.26
N ASP A 13 12.59 16.25 -0.76
CA ASP A 13 12.33 16.58 -2.17
C ASP A 13 12.81 15.46 -3.11
N ARG A 14 12.99 14.24 -2.59
CA ARG A 14 13.54 13.13 -3.37
C ARG A 14 12.42 12.25 -3.93
N VAL A 15 12.69 11.67 -5.07
CA VAL A 15 11.83 10.68 -5.71
C VAL A 15 12.34 9.31 -5.31
N ILE A 16 11.46 8.47 -4.80
CA ILE A 16 11.74 7.05 -4.56
C ILE A 16 11.36 6.27 -5.80
N ALA A 17 12.32 5.55 -6.37
CA ALA A 17 12.07 4.60 -7.44
C ALA A 17 11.71 3.22 -6.84
N ILE A 18 10.58 2.67 -7.25
CA ILE A 18 10.08 1.37 -6.78
C ILE A 18 9.65 0.57 -7.99
N GLY A 19 10.47 -0.38 -8.42
CA GLY A 19 10.24 -1.08 -9.67
C GLY A 19 10.18 -0.11 -10.84
N ASP A 20 9.10 -0.15 -11.63
CA ASP A 20 8.88 0.75 -12.76
C ASP A 20 8.21 2.08 -12.37
N TYR A 21 7.96 2.28 -11.09
CA TYR A 21 7.23 3.44 -10.58
C TYR A 21 8.14 4.37 -9.80
N SER A 22 7.81 5.65 -9.85
CA SER A 22 8.47 6.69 -9.05
C SER A 22 7.45 7.36 -8.15
N VAL A 23 7.78 7.47 -6.88
CA VAL A 23 6.94 8.09 -5.85
C VAL A 23 7.59 9.35 -5.35
N LYS A 24 6.88 10.47 -5.40
CA LYS A 24 7.33 11.77 -4.90
C LYS A 24 6.37 12.30 -3.86
N LEU A 25 6.90 12.78 -2.75
CA LEU A 25 6.12 13.53 -1.76
C LEU A 25 5.82 14.94 -2.32
N GLU A 26 4.56 15.25 -2.53
CA GLU A 26 4.13 16.59 -3.01
C GLU A 26 3.94 17.58 -1.87
N ASN A 27 3.25 17.14 -0.82
CA ASN A 27 2.89 18.03 0.28
C ASN A 27 2.64 17.26 1.57
N VAL A 28 2.89 17.90 2.70
CA VAL A 28 2.52 17.41 4.02
C VAL A 28 1.60 18.44 4.67
N LYS A 29 0.45 17.98 5.13
CA LYS A 29 -0.55 18.80 5.82
C LYS A 29 -0.71 18.30 7.24
N ASN A 30 -0.72 19.23 8.18
CA ASN A 30 -0.97 18.94 9.57
C ASN A 30 -2.40 19.34 9.92
N PHE A 31 -3.14 18.40 10.49
CA PHE A 31 -4.49 18.62 10.99
C PHE A 31 -4.52 18.34 12.48
N LYS A 32 -5.22 19.18 13.21
CA LYS A 32 -5.56 18.94 14.60
C LYS A 32 -7.02 18.56 14.67
N ILE A 33 -7.29 17.35 15.11
CA ILE A 33 -8.64 16.83 15.35
C ILE A 33 -8.78 16.68 16.87
N ASP A 34 -9.99 16.64 17.38
CA ASP A 34 -10.27 16.72 18.82
C ASP A 34 -9.41 15.79 19.69
N ASN A 35 -9.13 14.57 19.21
CA ASN A 35 -8.42 13.55 19.98
C ASN A 35 -7.02 13.22 19.44
N TYR A 36 -6.60 13.71 18.27
CA TYR A 36 -5.28 13.42 17.73
C TYR A 36 -4.74 14.52 16.83
N LEU A 37 -3.43 14.53 16.69
CA LEU A 37 -2.71 15.36 15.72
C LEU A 37 -2.38 14.45 14.52
N SER A 38 -2.76 14.89 13.33
CA SER A 38 -2.53 14.15 12.09
C SER A 38 -1.53 14.88 11.19
N GLU A 39 -0.54 14.15 10.72
CA GLU A 39 0.36 14.56 9.65
C GLU A 39 0.05 13.73 8.40
N THR A 40 -0.53 14.35 7.39
CA THR A 40 -0.93 13.68 6.15
C THR A 40 0.02 14.03 5.03
N GLY A 41 0.73 13.04 4.52
CA GLY A 41 1.58 13.12 3.34
C GLY A 41 0.80 12.79 2.06
N LEU A 42 0.91 13.66 1.06
CA LEU A 42 0.39 13.42 -0.29
C LEU A 42 1.54 12.99 -1.19
N PHE A 43 1.43 11.79 -1.73
CA PHE A 43 2.42 11.19 -2.62
C PHE A 43 1.89 11.10 -4.04
N LYS A 44 2.68 11.57 -4.98
CA LYS A 44 2.42 11.42 -6.41
C LYS A 44 3.15 10.20 -6.96
N ILE A 45 2.40 9.35 -7.67
CA ILE A 45 2.96 8.18 -8.36
C ILE A 45 3.05 8.49 -9.85
N THR A 46 4.22 8.22 -10.41
CA THR A 46 4.47 8.32 -11.85
C THR A 46 5.10 7.01 -12.35
N LYS A 47 4.84 6.68 -13.63
CA LYS A 47 5.48 5.59 -14.35
C LYS A 47 6.00 6.12 -15.68
N ALA A 48 7.31 6.01 -15.92
CA ALA A 48 7.96 6.58 -17.11
C ALA A 48 7.54 8.04 -17.36
N GLU A 49 7.59 8.88 -16.30
CA GLU A 49 7.17 10.29 -16.28
C GLU A 49 5.67 10.55 -16.44
N ASN A 50 4.89 9.55 -16.77
CA ASN A 50 3.43 9.69 -16.85
C ASN A 50 2.79 9.64 -15.46
N PHE A 51 1.86 10.54 -15.22
CA PHE A 51 1.07 10.57 -13.98
C PHE A 51 0.17 9.34 -13.90
N VAL A 52 0.28 8.59 -12.80
CA VAL A 52 -0.53 7.39 -12.53
C VAL A 52 -1.61 7.68 -11.50
N GLY A 53 -1.25 8.35 -10.42
CA GLY A 53 -2.20 8.65 -9.34
C GLY A 53 -1.56 9.31 -8.14
N LYS A 54 -2.39 9.55 -7.12
CA LYS A 54 -1.97 10.10 -5.83
C LYS A 54 -2.37 9.17 -4.70
N ILE A 55 -1.50 9.06 -3.72
CA ILE A 55 -1.72 8.30 -2.48
C ILE A 55 -1.62 9.25 -1.29
N LYS A 56 -2.43 8.98 -0.26
CA LYS A 56 -2.31 9.60 1.05
C LYS A 56 -1.78 8.57 2.03
N SER A 57 -0.80 8.96 2.84
CA SER A 57 -0.42 8.25 4.05
C SER A 57 -0.48 9.21 5.21
N GLU A 58 -0.94 8.74 6.35
CA GLU A 58 -1.21 9.58 7.52
C GLU A 58 -0.51 9.02 8.74
N GLN A 59 0.11 9.90 9.51
CA GLN A 59 0.62 9.60 10.84
C GLN A 59 -0.24 10.31 11.87
N ARG A 60 -0.79 9.57 12.83
CA ARG A 60 -1.61 10.09 13.92
C ARG A 60 -0.87 9.98 15.23
N PHE A 61 -0.87 11.07 15.97
CA PHE A 61 -0.40 11.11 17.35
C PHE A 61 -1.55 11.37 18.30
N TYR A 62 -1.76 10.46 19.25
CA TYR A 62 -2.78 10.55 20.28
C TYR A 62 -2.16 11.08 21.58
N PRO A 63 -2.41 12.38 21.95
CA PRO A 63 -1.73 13.00 23.08
C PRO A 63 -2.08 12.37 24.43
N VAL A 64 -3.31 11.85 24.57
CA VAL A 64 -3.79 11.23 25.81
C VAL A 64 -3.10 9.89 26.06
N GLU A 65 -3.02 9.06 25.04
CA GLU A 65 -2.41 7.72 25.13
C GLU A 65 -0.91 7.74 24.89
N LYS A 66 -0.36 8.89 24.44
CA LYS A 66 1.04 9.06 24.01
C LYS A 66 1.49 8.03 22.98
N THR A 67 0.55 7.59 22.15
CA THR A 67 0.79 6.60 21.08
C THR A 67 0.80 7.27 19.71
N LYS A 68 1.60 6.70 18.81
CA LYS A 68 1.64 7.07 17.41
C LYS A 68 1.16 5.90 16.56
N THR A 69 0.28 6.18 15.64
CA THR A 69 -0.20 5.20 14.65
C THR A 69 0.07 5.71 13.25
N THR A 70 0.44 4.80 12.35
CA THR A 70 0.69 5.13 10.95
C THR A 70 -0.38 4.46 10.10
N GLU A 71 -1.10 5.26 9.33
CA GLU A 71 -2.03 4.77 8.32
C GLU A 71 -1.36 4.78 6.95
N ALA A 72 -1.26 3.59 6.38
CA ALA A 72 -0.64 3.41 5.09
C ALA A 72 -1.56 3.84 3.96
N GLY A 73 -0.97 4.46 2.95
CA GLY A 73 -1.62 4.63 1.67
C GLY A 73 -1.41 3.40 0.79
N ILE A 74 -2.48 2.93 0.16
CA ILE A 74 -2.43 1.80 -0.77
C ILE A 74 -2.97 2.26 -2.11
N PHE A 75 -2.22 2.03 -3.18
CA PHE A 75 -2.68 2.22 -4.54
C PHE A 75 -2.77 0.89 -5.25
N ASN A 76 -3.99 0.52 -5.62
CA ASN A 76 -4.28 -0.76 -6.22
C ASN A 76 -4.21 -0.68 -7.75
N PHE A 77 -3.39 -1.53 -8.35
CA PHE A 77 -3.41 -1.84 -9.77
C PHE A 77 -4.20 -3.15 -10.02
N ILE A 78 -4.29 -3.56 -11.28
CA ILE A 78 -5.01 -4.79 -11.65
C ILE A 78 -4.35 -6.03 -11.04
N LEU A 79 -3.02 -6.13 -11.03
CA LEU A 79 -2.28 -7.30 -10.56
C LEU A 79 -1.30 -7.00 -9.41
N SER A 80 -1.09 -5.74 -9.06
CA SER A 80 -0.09 -5.30 -8.08
C SER A 80 -0.61 -4.16 -7.24
N ASP A 81 0.04 -3.93 -6.11
CA ASP A 81 -0.29 -2.84 -5.21
C ASP A 81 0.99 -2.09 -4.81
N ILE A 82 0.89 -0.76 -4.71
CA ILE A 82 1.90 0.09 -4.08
C ILE A 82 1.41 0.45 -2.69
N TYR A 83 2.24 0.19 -1.71
CA TYR A 83 1.98 0.45 -0.30
C TYR A 83 2.99 1.48 0.20
N ILE A 84 2.51 2.60 0.75
CA ILE A 84 3.34 3.69 1.25
C ILE A 84 2.98 4.00 2.68
N THR A 85 4.00 4.06 3.54
CA THR A 85 3.86 4.52 4.91
C THR A 85 4.75 5.73 5.14
N MET A 86 4.22 6.72 5.83
CA MET A 86 4.95 7.87 6.30
C MET A 86 5.24 7.71 7.78
N GLY A 87 6.51 7.72 8.14
CA GLY A 87 6.97 7.71 9.53
C GLY A 87 7.27 9.10 10.05
N GLU A 88 8.03 9.16 11.14
CA GLU A 88 8.41 10.42 11.78
C GLU A 88 9.30 11.29 10.88
N GLY A 89 9.15 12.58 11.03
CA GLY A 89 9.96 13.54 10.32
C GLY A 89 9.68 14.98 10.69
N ASN A 90 10.42 15.88 10.10
CA ASN A 90 10.23 17.31 10.25
C ASN A 90 10.59 18.06 8.96
N LEU A 91 10.24 19.34 8.90
CA LEU A 91 10.50 20.20 7.73
C LEU A 91 12.00 20.40 7.43
N LYS A 92 12.88 20.17 8.41
CA LYS A 92 14.33 20.41 8.24
C LYS A 92 15.05 19.15 7.74
N GLU A 93 14.72 18.01 8.30
CA GLU A 93 15.39 16.72 8.05
C GLU A 93 14.65 15.85 7.03
N GLY A 94 13.37 16.16 6.78
CA GLY A 94 12.46 15.37 5.95
C GLY A 94 11.70 14.32 6.74
N TRP A 95 10.94 13.50 6.05
CA TRP A 95 10.15 12.41 6.63
C TRP A 95 10.71 11.06 6.21
N VAL A 96 10.67 10.11 7.13
CA VAL A 96 10.98 8.71 6.81
C VAL A 96 9.79 8.14 6.06
N VAL A 97 9.98 7.74 4.82
CA VAL A 97 8.94 7.11 3.99
C VAL A 97 9.39 5.71 3.62
N LYS A 98 8.50 4.75 3.84
CA LYS A 98 8.67 3.37 3.40
C LYS A 98 7.69 3.10 2.29
N ALA A 99 8.18 2.67 1.17
CA ALA A 99 7.35 2.35 0.03
C ALA A 99 7.66 0.94 -0.47
N TYR A 100 6.62 0.14 -0.68
CA TYR A 100 6.71 -1.25 -1.11
C TYR A 100 5.88 -1.45 -2.37
N PHE A 101 6.43 -2.18 -3.31
CA PHE A 101 5.73 -2.65 -4.48
C PHE A 101 5.49 -4.14 -4.35
N ASN A 102 4.23 -4.53 -4.32
CA ASN A 102 3.81 -5.92 -4.17
C ASN A 102 3.23 -6.42 -5.51
N PRO A 103 4.04 -7.06 -6.36
CA PRO A 103 3.55 -7.64 -7.59
C PRO A 103 2.71 -8.88 -7.30
N LEU A 104 1.69 -9.11 -8.14
CA LEU A 104 0.90 -10.34 -8.17
C LEU A 104 0.14 -10.70 -6.87
N VAL A 105 -0.07 -9.75 -5.96
CA VAL A 105 -0.83 -10.01 -4.72
C VAL A 105 -2.23 -10.55 -5.02
N LYS A 106 -2.86 -10.08 -6.08
CA LYS A 106 -4.21 -10.53 -6.48
C LYS A 106 -4.23 -11.94 -7.06
N CYS A 107 -3.11 -12.46 -7.55
CA CYS A 107 -3.02 -13.85 -8.00
C CYS A 107 -3.22 -14.84 -6.85
N LEU A 108 -2.89 -14.46 -5.61
CA LEU A 108 -3.17 -15.27 -4.42
C LEU A 108 -4.67 -15.51 -4.25
N TRP A 109 -5.46 -14.45 -4.36
CA TRP A 109 -6.92 -14.53 -4.27
C TRP A 109 -7.53 -15.30 -5.43
N PHE A 110 -6.99 -15.11 -6.63
CA PHE A 110 -7.43 -15.83 -7.81
C PHE A 110 -7.15 -17.34 -7.70
N GLY A 111 -6.01 -17.72 -7.13
CA GLY A 111 -5.68 -19.11 -6.84
C GLY A 111 -6.65 -19.75 -5.84
N ALA A 112 -6.97 -19.06 -4.76
CA ALA A 112 -7.95 -19.51 -3.78
C ALA A 112 -9.34 -19.70 -4.40
N PHE A 113 -9.75 -18.80 -5.29
CA PHE A 113 -11.02 -18.87 -6.00
C PHE A 113 -11.09 -20.08 -6.94
N ILE A 114 -10.03 -20.36 -7.70
CA ILE A 114 -9.94 -21.54 -8.55
C ILE A 114 -10.01 -22.82 -7.75
N MET A 115 -9.34 -22.89 -6.58
CA MET A 115 -9.41 -24.06 -5.70
C MET A 115 -10.84 -24.29 -5.18
N ALA A 116 -11.55 -23.23 -4.81
CA ALA A 116 -12.94 -23.33 -4.37
C ALA A 116 -13.85 -23.90 -5.48
N ILE A 117 -13.71 -23.40 -6.71
CA ILE A 117 -14.45 -23.92 -7.87
C ILE A 117 -14.12 -25.39 -8.11
N GLY A 118 -12.85 -25.77 -8.08
CA GLY A 118 -12.40 -27.17 -8.26
C GLY A 118 -13.01 -28.11 -7.21
N GLY A 119 -13.06 -27.66 -5.95
CA GLY A 119 -13.72 -28.39 -4.87
C GLY A 119 -15.21 -28.61 -5.12
N ILE A 120 -15.92 -27.57 -5.52
CA ILE A 120 -17.37 -27.65 -5.84
C ILE A 120 -17.61 -28.64 -7.00
N LEU A 121 -16.85 -28.52 -8.09
CA LEU A 121 -16.97 -29.42 -9.24
C LEU A 121 -16.69 -30.88 -8.86
N SER A 122 -15.71 -31.12 -7.99
CA SER A 122 -15.40 -32.46 -7.49
C SER A 122 -16.55 -33.06 -6.70
N LEU A 123 -17.20 -32.26 -5.84
CA LEU A 123 -18.36 -32.70 -5.08
C LEU A 123 -19.57 -33.03 -5.98
N LEU A 124 -19.84 -32.17 -6.96
CA LEU A 124 -20.91 -32.37 -7.93
C LEU A 124 -20.68 -33.64 -8.78
N SER A 125 -19.46 -33.86 -9.24
CA SER A 125 -19.10 -35.08 -9.97
C SER A 125 -19.29 -36.35 -9.15
N LYS A 126 -18.94 -36.32 -7.87
CA LYS A 126 -19.16 -37.46 -6.95
C LYS A 126 -20.66 -37.72 -6.68
N ALA A 127 -21.45 -36.65 -6.56
CA ALA A 127 -22.89 -36.78 -6.39
C ALA A 127 -23.54 -37.43 -7.61
N ASN A 128 -23.16 -37.02 -8.83
CA ASN A 128 -23.72 -37.56 -10.06
C ASN A 128 -23.40 -39.05 -10.28
N ARG A 129 -22.23 -39.52 -9.81
CA ARG A 129 -21.88 -40.96 -9.88
C ARG A 129 -22.71 -41.87 -8.96
N ARG A 130 -23.44 -41.32 -8.00
CA ARG A 130 -24.29 -42.12 -7.12
C ARG A 130 -25.68 -42.39 -7.70
N TYR A 131 -26.02 -41.75 -8.82
CA TYR A 131 -27.33 -41.91 -9.48
C TYR A 131 -27.23 -42.73 -10.78
N ILE A 132 -26.09 -43.31 -11.09
CA ILE A 132 -25.85 -44.26 -12.16
C ILE A 132 -25.46 -45.61 -11.52
#